data_6bd8fad3e0edbcc3d210eaf00830c54c
#
_entry.id   6bd8fad3e0edbcc3d210eaf00830c54c
#
_cell.length_a   1.000
_cell.length_b   1.000
_cell.length_c   1.000
_cell.angle_alpha   90.00
_cell.angle_beta   90.00
_cell.angle_gamma   90.00
#
_symmetry.space_group_name_H-M   'P 1'
#
loop_
_entity.id
_entity.type
_entity.pdbx_description
1 polymer ?
#
loop_
_entity_poly.entity_id
_entity_poly.type
_entity_poly.pdbx_seq_one_letter_code
_entity_poly.pdbx_strand_id
1 'polypeptide(L)'
;VVFNVNLFDFHPEVMGIAGLLGAIWLGRANRPIALALLLVWVMGCKAVLSITVAAMGAWLLLLDRKRWPGLVALGMGVGWFVVVNQAVIPAFNHGLSHDAIGRYAYLGSSVSEAALNLFLKPQLVLGKLFSGDTLIYLLLILGPLLPWFGGGRLRAWAAAAPAIGLNALSTVAEQRDLVHQYSLPILPFLLVRSEEHTSELQSRIRI
;
A
#
# COMPACT_ATOMS: atom_id res chain seq x y z
N VAL A 1 -13.28 6.61 -6.08
CA VAL A 1 -12.99 5.68 -4.98
C VAL A 1 -13.41 6.27 -3.65
N VAL A 2 -12.80 7.37 -3.17
CA VAL A 2 -13.07 7.95 -1.83
C VAL A 2 -14.55 8.29 -1.63
N PHE A 3 -15.21 8.86 -2.62
CA PHE A 3 -16.63 9.19 -2.56
C PHE A 3 -17.51 7.96 -2.38
N ASN A 4 -17.29 6.93 -3.18
CA ASN A 4 -18.09 5.71 -3.15
C ASN A 4 -17.96 4.96 -1.82
N VAL A 5 -16.75 4.91 -1.25
CA VAL A 5 -16.51 4.23 0.03
C VAL A 5 -17.28 4.86 1.19
N ASN A 6 -17.49 6.19 1.14
CA ASN A 6 -18.25 6.90 2.18
C ASN A 6 -19.78 6.77 2.04
N LEU A 7 -20.28 6.19 0.94
CA LEU A 7 -21.72 5.95 0.75
C LEU A 7 -22.24 4.69 1.44
N PHE A 8 -21.32 3.79 1.82
CA PHE A 8 -21.67 2.54 2.51
C PHE A 8 -21.33 2.65 3.99
N ASP A 9 -20.54 1.74 4.52
CA ASP A 9 -20.12 1.75 5.91
C ASP A 9 -18.89 2.62 6.14
N PHE A 10 -18.69 3.09 7.38
CA PHE A 10 -17.47 3.79 7.75
C PHE A 10 -16.26 2.84 7.71
N HIS A 11 -15.29 3.18 6.87
CA HIS A 11 -14.03 2.45 6.75
C HIS A 11 -12.87 3.28 7.28
N PRO A 12 -12.21 2.85 8.37
CA PRO A 12 -11.08 3.59 8.97
C PRO A 12 -9.95 3.90 8.01
N GLU A 13 -9.79 3.12 6.92
CA GLU A 13 -8.79 3.36 5.87
C GLU A 13 -8.92 4.73 5.21
N VAL A 14 -10.13 5.30 5.17
CA VAL A 14 -10.34 6.66 4.63
C VAL A 14 -9.52 7.68 5.41
N MET A 15 -9.48 7.54 6.74
CA MET A 15 -8.65 8.40 7.60
C MET A 15 -7.16 8.17 7.35
N GLY A 16 -6.78 6.94 6.99
CA GLY A 16 -5.42 6.56 6.66
C GLY A 16 -4.84 7.33 5.46
N ILE A 17 -5.68 7.78 4.51
CA ILE A 17 -5.21 8.54 3.33
C ILE A 17 -4.52 9.84 3.75
N ALA A 18 -5.19 10.65 4.56
CA ALA A 18 -4.64 11.92 5.06
C ALA A 18 -3.36 11.67 5.88
N GLY A 19 -3.39 10.61 6.71
CA GLY A 19 -2.23 10.19 7.50
C GLY A 19 -1.04 9.77 6.63
N LEU A 20 -1.27 9.00 5.58
CA LEU A 20 -0.21 8.59 4.64
C LEU A 20 0.36 9.78 3.86
N LEU A 21 -0.47 10.74 3.41
CA LEU A 21 0.01 11.97 2.78
C LEU A 21 0.88 12.78 3.74
N GLY A 22 0.43 12.97 4.98
CA GLY A 22 1.21 13.62 6.04
C GLY A 22 2.51 12.88 6.34
N ALA A 23 2.48 11.54 6.37
CA ALA A 23 3.65 10.71 6.60
C ALA A 23 4.68 10.84 5.46
N ILE A 24 4.24 10.89 4.20
CA ILE A 24 5.11 11.15 3.04
C ILE A 24 5.79 12.53 3.19
N TRP A 25 5.01 13.55 3.52
CA TRP A 25 5.53 14.90 3.73
C TRP A 25 6.56 14.95 4.86
N LEU A 26 6.23 14.39 6.05
CA LEU A 26 7.15 14.33 7.20
C LEU A 26 8.42 13.53 6.90
N GLY A 27 8.30 12.43 6.17
CA GLY A 27 9.42 11.62 5.73
C GLY A 27 10.36 12.40 4.82
N ARG A 28 9.84 13.10 3.82
CA ARG A 28 10.62 13.96 2.92
C ARG A 28 11.22 15.17 3.65
N ALA A 29 10.49 15.74 4.61
CA ALA A 29 10.97 16.83 5.46
C ALA A 29 12.02 16.39 6.49
N ASN A 30 12.37 15.11 6.52
CA ASN A 30 13.33 14.51 7.47
C ASN A 30 12.95 14.71 8.94
N ARG A 31 11.67 14.51 9.27
CA ARG A 31 11.09 14.65 10.62
C ARG A 31 10.72 13.28 11.21
N PRO A 32 11.70 12.43 11.61
CA PRO A 32 11.45 11.02 11.96
C PRO A 32 10.58 10.83 13.20
N ILE A 33 10.64 11.70 14.19
CA ILE A 33 9.83 11.59 15.43
C ILE A 33 8.37 11.89 15.12
N ALA A 34 8.08 13.01 14.45
CA ALA A 34 6.72 13.36 14.05
C ALA A 34 6.14 12.31 13.10
N LEU A 35 6.95 11.77 12.20
CA LEU A 35 6.57 10.65 11.35
C LEU A 35 6.16 9.44 12.18
N ALA A 36 6.98 9.02 13.16
CA ALA A 36 6.69 7.87 14.01
C ALA A 36 5.33 8.02 14.72
N LEU A 37 5.05 9.17 15.30
CA LEU A 37 3.77 9.45 15.98
C LEU A 37 2.59 9.34 15.02
N LEU A 38 2.71 9.90 13.82
CA LEU A 38 1.67 9.82 12.80
C LEU A 38 1.46 8.39 12.30
N LEU A 39 2.54 7.61 12.16
CA LEU A 39 2.46 6.21 11.70
C LEU A 39 1.75 5.31 12.70
N VAL A 40 1.86 5.54 14.01
CA VAL A 40 1.06 4.82 15.02
C VAL A 40 -0.44 5.01 14.74
N TRP A 41 -0.85 6.24 14.48
CA TRP A 41 -2.25 6.53 14.14
C TRP A 41 -2.67 5.87 12.82
N VAL A 42 -1.86 5.97 11.76
CA VAL A 42 -2.15 5.35 10.46
C VAL A 42 -2.32 3.84 10.59
N MET A 43 -1.39 3.16 11.26
CA MET A 43 -1.45 1.70 11.43
C MET A 43 -2.55 1.26 12.38
N GLY A 44 -2.95 2.13 13.32
CA GLY A 44 -4.11 1.92 14.19
C GLY A 44 -5.45 1.94 13.45
N CYS A 45 -5.53 2.61 12.28
CA CYS A 45 -6.74 2.59 11.47
C CYS A 45 -7.03 1.18 10.90
N LYS A 46 -6.01 0.45 10.43
CA LYS A 46 -6.15 -0.93 9.96
C LYS A 46 -4.80 -1.65 9.89
N ALA A 47 -4.77 -2.90 10.31
CA ALA A 47 -3.54 -3.71 10.35
C ALA A 47 -2.80 -3.80 9.01
N VAL A 48 -3.52 -3.91 7.88
CA VAL A 48 -2.94 -4.02 6.54
C VAL A 48 -2.15 -2.78 6.12
N LEU A 49 -2.45 -1.60 6.69
CA LEU A 49 -1.70 -0.37 6.41
C LEU A 49 -0.23 -0.45 6.85
N SER A 50 0.10 -1.37 7.76
CA SER A 50 1.48 -1.63 8.17
C SER A 50 2.36 -2.09 7.00
N ILE A 51 1.82 -2.86 6.06
CA ILE A 51 2.53 -3.27 4.83
C ILE A 51 2.80 -2.06 3.94
N THR A 52 1.81 -1.18 3.79
CA THR A 52 1.95 0.07 3.03
C THR A 52 2.99 1.00 3.68
N VAL A 53 2.98 1.11 5.01
CA VAL A 53 3.96 1.87 5.78
C VAL A 53 5.38 1.29 5.62
N ALA A 54 5.53 -0.04 5.67
CA ALA A 54 6.82 -0.69 5.43
C ALA A 54 7.34 -0.40 4.01
N ALA A 55 6.48 -0.50 3.00
CA ALA A 55 6.84 -0.19 1.62
C ALA A 55 7.21 1.29 1.42
N MET A 56 6.48 2.21 2.07
CA MET A 56 6.83 3.63 2.10
C MET A 56 8.21 3.83 2.75
N GLY A 57 8.49 3.12 3.83
CA GLY A 57 9.80 3.15 4.50
C GLY A 57 10.93 2.69 3.57
N ALA A 58 10.74 1.58 2.86
CA ALA A 58 11.68 1.10 1.85
C ALA A 58 11.89 2.11 0.72
N TRP A 59 10.82 2.71 0.21
CA TRP A 59 10.90 3.77 -0.79
C TRP A 59 11.69 4.99 -0.31
N LEU A 60 11.36 5.52 0.89
CA LEU A 60 12.08 6.65 1.48
C LEU A 60 13.56 6.34 1.68
N LEU A 61 13.88 5.12 2.12
CA LEU A 61 15.26 4.69 2.38
C LEU A 61 16.07 4.52 1.11
N LEU A 62 15.54 3.77 0.13
CA LEU A 62 16.29 3.30 -1.03
C LEU A 62 16.26 4.28 -2.20
N LEU A 63 15.11 4.92 -2.43
CA LEU A 63 14.88 5.75 -3.61
C LEU A 63 14.94 7.25 -3.32
N ASP A 64 14.37 7.73 -2.21
CA ASP A 64 14.43 9.13 -1.79
C ASP A 64 15.63 9.41 -0.88
N ARG A 65 16.39 8.37 -0.49
CA ARG A 65 17.60 8.44 0.34
C ARG A 65 17.42 9.15 1.68
N LYS A 66 16.23 9.08 2.24
CA LYS A 66 15.87 9.60 3.56
C LYS A 66 16.11 8.53 4.63
N ARG A 67 17.37 8.39 5.10
CA ARG A 67 17.79 7.27 5.95
C ARG A 67 16.94 7.09 7.20
N TRP A 68 16.88 8.10 8.06
CA TRP A 68 16.19 7.98 9.35
C TRP A 68 14.68 7.81 9.19
N PRO A 69 13.96 8.66 8.44
CA PRO A 69 12.54 8.44 8.18
C PRO A 69 12.24 7.09 7.54
N GLY A 70 13.08 6.66 6.59
CA GLY A 70 12.93 5.37 5.92
C GLY A 70 13.09 4.19 6.88
N LEU A 71 14.13 4.20 7.73
CA LEU A 71 14.33 3.15 8.75
C LEU A 71 13.20 3.13 9.78
N VAL A 72 12.74 4.29 10.25
CA VAL A 72 11.61 4.39 11.18
C VAL A 72 10.35 3.81 10.57
N ALA A 73 9.98 4.22 9.35
CA ALA A 73 8.77 3.74 8.70
C ALA A 73 8.85 2.24 8.37
N LEU A 74 10.00 1.77 7.86
CA LEU A 74 10.21 0.34 7.56
C LEU A 74 10.14 -0.50 8.83
N GLY A 75 10.88 -0.12 9.89
CA GLY A 75 10.91 -0.86 11.14
C GLY A 75 9.57 -0.88 11.85
N MET A 76 8.86 0.26 11.90
CA MET A 76 7.51 0.33 12.47
C MET A 76 6.50 -0.47 11.67
N GLY A 77 6.51 -0.38 10.34
CA GLY A 77 5.59 -1.13 9.48
C GLY A 77 5.76 -2.64 9.63
N VAL A 78 7.01 -3.12 9.55
CA VAL A 78 7.31 -4.55 9.72
C VAL A 78 7.00 -5.00 11.15
N GLY A 79 7.46 -4.26 12.16
CA GLY A 79 7.21 -4.60 13.58
C GLY A 79 5.72 -4.64 13.90
N TRP A 80 4.95 -3.64 13.46
CA TRP A 80 3.49 -3.62 13.63
C TRP A 80 2.82 -4.81 12.96
N PHE A 81 3.20 -5.12 11.71
CA PHE A 81 2.67 -6.28 10.99
C PHE A 81 2.90 -7.58 11.76
N VAL A 82 4.13 -7.80 12.24
CA VAL A 82 4.47 -9.01 13.00
C VAL A 82 3.70 -9.07 14.30
N VAL A 83 3.72 -7.99 15.10
CA VAL A 83 3.02 -7.96 16.41
C VAL A 83 1.53 -8.18 16.26
N VAL A 84 0.89 -7.52 15.30
CA VAL A 84 -0.56 -7.65 15.09
C VAL A 84 -0.93 -9.05 14.65
N ASN A 85 -0.21 -9.64 13.70
CA ASN A 85 -0.55 -10.98 13.18
C ASN A 85 -0.15 -12.11 14.13
N GLN A 86 0.91 -11.95 14.93
CA GLN A 86 1.39 -13.03 15.79
C GLN A 86 0.88 -12.94 17.24
N ALA A 87 0.53 -11.75 17.70
CA ALA A 87 0.09 -11.57 19.09
C ALA A 87 -1.32 -10.99 19.18
N VAL A 88 -1.62 -9.86 18.53
CA VAL A 88 -2.88 -9.16 18.74
C VAL A 88 -4.05 -9.95 18.16
N ILE A 89 -4.01 -10.30 16.88
CA ILE A 89 -5.12 -11.04 16.23
C ILE A 89 -5.39 -12.38 16.91
N PRO A 90 -4.41 -13.25 17.18
CA PRO A 90 -4.67 -14.49 17.89
C PRO A 90 -5.24 -14.30 19.29
N ALA A 91 -4.81 -13.26 20.03
CA ALA A 91 -5.32 -12.97 21.37
C ALA A 91 -6.82 -12.64 21.39
N PHE A 92 -7.31 -11.95 20.34
CA PHE A 92 -8.71 -11.55 20.23
C PHE A 92 -9.56 -12.51 19.37
N ASN A 93 -8.94 -13.38 18.58
CA ASN A 93 -9.61 -14.32 17.69
C ASN A 93 -9.50 -15.79 18.18
N HIS A 94 -9.52 -16.01 19.48
CA HIS A 94 -9.47 -17.34 20.10
C HIS A 94 -8.34 -18.24 19.58
N GLY A 95 -7.19 -17.64 19.27
CA GLY A 95 -6.02 -18.36 18.76
C GLY A 95 -6.04 -18.64 17.24
N LEU A 96 -7.10 -18.23 16.53
CA LEU A 96 -7.19 -18.40 15.09
C LEU A 96 -6.38 -17.32 14.34
N SER A 97 -5.87 -17.70 13.17
CA SER A 97 -5.21 -16.76 12.26
C SER A 97 -6.21 -15.77 11.65
N HIS A 98 -5.70 -14.70 11.05
CA HIS A 98 -6.54 -13.72 10.39
C HIS A 98 -7.28 -14.31 9.19
N ASP A 99 -8.61 -14.17 9.12
CA ASP A 99 -9.46 -14.67 8.02
C ASP A 99 -9.03 -14.13 6.65
N ALA A 100 -8.36 -12.99 6.62
CA ALA A 100 -7.84 -12.41 5.38
C ALA A 100 -6.87 -13.33 4.62
N ILE A 101 -6.23 -14.33 5.27
CA ILE A 101 -5.36 -15.28 4.58
C ILE A 101 -6.15 -16.17 3.62
N GLY A 102 -7.42 -16.43 3.90
CA GLY A 102 -8.31 -17.20 3.03
C GLY A 102 -8.41 -16.64 1.62
N ARG A 103 -8.21 -15.32 1.46
CA ARG A 103 -8.18 -14.63 0.15
C ARG A 103 -7.00 -15.05 -0.71
N TYR A 104 -5.98 -15.66 -0.12
CA TYR A 104 -4.74 -16.12 -0.76
C TYR A 104 -4.51 -17.61 -0.53
N ALA A 105 -5.57 -18.38 -0.19
CA ALA A 105 -5.48 -19.80 0.16
C ALA A 105 -4.79 -20.65 -0.93
N TYR A 106 -4.85 -20.25 -2.20
CA TYR A 106 -4.15 -20.90 -3.29
C TYR A 106 -2.61 -20.76 -3.21
N LEU A 107 -2.11 -19.77 -2.44
CA LEU A 107 -0.69 -19.59 -2.15
C LEU A 107 -0.25 -20.33 -0.89
N GLY A 108 -1.15 -20.56 0.07
CA GLY A 108 -0.82 -21.25 1.30
C GLY A 108 -1.85 -21.04 2.41
N SER A 109 -1.72 -21.83 3.47
CA SER A 109 -2.61 -21.83 4.63
C SER A 109 -2.20 -20.80 5.70
N SER A 110 -1.00 -20.26 5.61
CA SER A 110 -0.45 -19.27 6.53
C SER A 110 0.20 -18.10 5.79
N VAL A 111 0.37 -16.96 6.49
CA VAL A 111 1.05 -15.77 5.93
C VAL A 111 2.47 -16.10 5.48
N SER A 112 3.21 -16.90 6.28
CA SER A 112 4.59 -17.29 5.94
C SER A 112 4.63 -18.22 4.73
N GLU A 113 3.72 -19.18 4.63
CA GLU A 113 3.64 -20.08 3.49
C GLU A 113 3.25 -19.32 2.21
N ALA A 114 2.24 -18.45 2.29
CA ALA A 114 1.85 -17.62 1.16
C ALA A 114 3.00 -16.72 0.69
N ALA A 115 3.72 -16.06 1.61
CA ALA A 115 4.88 -15.23 1.29
C ALA A 115 6.01 -16.04 0.61
N LEU A 116 6.28 -17.26 1.09
CA LEU A 116 7.29 -18.14 0.49
C LEU A 116 6.86 -18.57 -0.91
N ASN A 117 5.59 -18.96 -1.07
CA ASN A 117 5.04 -19.45 -2.34
C ASN A 117 4.90 -18.36 -3.42
N LEU A 118 4.95 -17.06 -3.07
CA LEU A 118 5.12 -15.99 -4.07
C LEU A 118 6.39 -16.19 -4.92
N PHE A 119 7.43 -16.77 -4.33
CA PHE A 119 8.71 -17.01 -5.01
C PHE A 119 8.83 -18.45 -5.52
N LEU A 120 8.32 -19.43 -4.77
CA LEU A 120 8.47 -20.85 -5.12
C LEU A 120 7.45 -21.33 -6.15
N LYS A 121 6.30 -20.67 -6.27
CA LYS A 121 5.21 -21.01 -7.19
C LYS A 121 4.87 -19.85 -8.14
N PRO A 122 5.85 -19.35 -8.94
CA PRO A 122 5.63 -18.18 -9.79
C PRO A 122 4.50 -18.38 -10.81
N GLN A 123 4.24 -19.62 -11.24
CA GLN A 123 3.17 -19.97 -12.17
C GLN A 123 1.78 -19.60 -11.60
N LEU A 124 1.55 -19.76 -10.28
CA LEU A 124 0.28 -19.39 -9.64
C LEU A 124 0.13 -17.87 -9.58
N VAL A 125 1.23 -17.19 -9.25
CA VAL A 125 1.28 -15.72 -9.18
C VAL A 125 1.03 -15.13 -10.56
N LEU A 126 1.76 -15.59 -11.57
CA LEU A 126 1.60 -15.10 -12.95
C LEU A 126 0.22 -15.43 -13.51
N GLY A 127 -0.29 -16.64 -13.27
CA GLY A 127 -1.65 -17.00 -13.67
C GLY A 127 -2.73 -16.05 -13.09
N LYS A 128 -2.54 -15.64 -11.83
CA LYS A 128 -3.47 -14.69 -11.19
C LYS A 128 -3.27 -13.26 -11.72
N LEU A 129 -2.02 -12.81 -11.88
CA LEU A 129 -1.72 -11.47 -12.40
C LEU A 129 -2.22 -11.25 -13.83
N PHE A 130 -2.13 -12.30 -14.67
CA PHE A 130 -2.61 -12.24 -16.05
C PHE A 130 -4.07 -12.69 -16.22
N SER A 131 -4.82 -12.88 -15.13
CA SER A 131 -6.28 -13.09 -15.24
C SER A 131 -6.99 -11.84 -15.75
N GLY A 132 -8.08 -12.02 -16.49
CA GLY A 132 -8.86 -10.91 -17.06
C GLY A 132 -9.28 -9.87 -16.03
N ASP A 133 -9.79 -10.33 -14.87
CA ASP A 133 -10.23 -9.45 -13.78
C ASP A 133 -9.08 -8.60 -13.22
N THR A 134 -7.89 -9.21 -13.07
CA THR A 134 -6.71 -8.49 -12.57
C THR A 134 -6.21 -7.47 -13.60
N LEU A 135 -6.20 -7.82 -14.87
CA LEU A 135 -5.80 -6.90 -15.94
C LEU A 135 -6.76 -5.70 -16.04
N ILE A 136 -8.08 -5.93 -15.91
CA ILE A 136 -9.06 -4.85 -15.85
C ILE A 136 -8.81 -3.96 -14.65
N TYR A 137 -8.59 -4.52 -13.46
CA TYR A 137 -8.26 -3.76 -12.25
C TYR A 137 -7.02 -2.89 -12.46
N LEU A 138 -5.93 -3.47 -12.97
CA LEU A 138 -4.69 -2.73 -13.23
C LEU A 138 -4.90 -1.62 -14.26
N LEU A 139 -5.69 -1.87 -15.30
CA LEU A 139 -6.04 -0.85 -16.30
C LEU A 139 -6.84 0.29 -15.67
N LEU A 140 -7.81 -0.02 -14.82
CA LEU A 140 -8.64 1.01 -14.18
C LEU A 140 -7.87 1.86 -13.17
N ILE A 141 -6.94 1.28 -12.41
CA ILE A 141 -6.18 2.03 -11.40
C ILE A 141 -4.98 2.76 -11.99
N LEU A 142 -4.31 2.19 -13.00
CA LEU A 142 -3.11 2.74 -13.62
C LEU A 142 -3.41 3.49 -14.92
N GLY A 143 -4.47 3.12 -15.63
CA GLY A 143 -4.84 3.71 -16.93
C GLY A 143 -5.00 5.23 -16.91
N PRO A 144 -5.73 5.83 -15.95
CA PRO A 144 -5.85 7.28 -15.84
C PRO A 144 -4.52 8.01 -15.65
N LEU A 145 -3.48 7.29 -15.24
CA LEU A 145 -2.15 7.83 -14.98
C LEU A 145 -1.19 7.68 -16.17
N LEU A 146 -1.59 6.93 -17.21
CA LEU A 146 -0.77 6.71 -18.41
C LEU A 146 -0.25 8.00 -19.05
N PRO A 147 -1.02 9.11 -19.16
CA PRO A 147 -0.53 10.36 -19.70
C PRO A 147 0.64 10.96 -18.91
N TRP A 148 0.77 10.60 -17.62
CA TRP A 148 1.85 11.08 -16.74
C TRP A 148 3.06 10.13 -16.67
N PHE A 149 3.08 9.04 -17.44
CA PHE A 149 4.22 8.10 -17.49
C PHE A 149 5.48 8.69 -18.17
N GLY A 150 5.36 9.78 -18.92
CA GLY A 150 6.48 10.45 -19.56
C GLY A 150 7.31 11.29 -18.58
N GLY A 151 8.55 10.91 -18.29
CA GLY A 151 9.48 11.74 -17.51
C GLY A 151 9.95 11.17 -16.18
N GLY A 152 10.21 9.89 -16.14
CA GLY A 152 11.41 9.41 -15.43
C GLY A 152 11.38 9.12 -13.95
N ARG A 153 10.30 9.20 -13.15
CA ARG A 153 10.41 8.83 -11.74
C ARG A 153 9.19 8.12 -11.16
N LEU A 154 9.02 6.85 -11.51
CA LEU A 154 8.01 5.94 -10.90
C LEU A 154 8.36 5.55 -9.43
N ARG A 155 9.18 6.35 -8.74
CA ARG A 155 9.73 5.98 -7.42
C ARG A 155 8.65 5.86 -6.35
N ALA A 156 7.69 6.76 -6.30
CA ALA A 156 6.59 6.71 -5.34
C ALA A 156 5.68 5.49 -5.53
N TRP A 157 5.58 4.97 -6.75
CA TRP A 157 4.79 3.77 -7.06
C TRP A 157 5.36 2.50 -6.43
N ALA A 158 6.67 2.47 -6.17
CA ALA A 158 7.28 1.37 -5.43
C ALA A 158 6.64 1.20 -4.04
N ALA A 159 6.22 2.30 -3.41
CA ALA A 159 5.51 2.26 -2.14
C ALA A 159 4.05 1.78 -2.26
N ALA A 160 3.40 1.98 -3.41
CA ALA A 160 2.06 1.47 -3.70
C ALA A 160 2.06 0.00 -4.13
N ALA A 161 3.19 -0.52 -4.65
CA ALA A 161 3.26 -1.84 -5.26
C ALA A 161 2.75 -2.98 -4.37
N PRO A 162 3.04 -3.06 -3.05
CA PRO A 162 2.50 -4.13 -2.21
C PRO A 162 0.98 -4.06 -2.06
N ALA A 163 0.39 -2.87 -1.95
CA ALA A 163 -1.07 -2.72 -1.86
C ALA A 163 -1.74 -3.11 -3.19
N ILE A 164 -1.17 -2.71 -4.32
CA ILE A 164 -1.61 -3.16 -5.65
C ILE A 164 -1.48 -4.68 -5.77
N GLY A 165 -0.35 -5.25 -5.34
CA GLY A 165 -0.09 -6.68 -5.37
C GLY A 165 -1.08 -7.48 -4.51
N LEU A 166 -1.38 -7.02 -3.30
CA LEU A 166 -2.39 -7.65 -2.43
C LEU A 166 -3.76 -7.70 -3.12
N ASN A 167 -4.19 -6.59 -3.73
CA ASN A 167 -5.47 -6.56 -4.43
C ASN A 167 -5.45 -7.46 -5.68
N ALA A 168 -4.39 -7.39 -6.48
CA ALA A 168 -4.24 -8.15 -7.71
C ALA A 168 -4.22 -9.67 -7.47
N LEU A 169 -3.59 -10.11 -6.37
CA LEU A 169 -3.45 -11.52 -6.02
C LEU A 169 -4.63 -12.08 -5.22
N SER A 170 -5.55 -11.25 -4.75
CA SER A 170 -6.71 -11.73 -4.01
C SER A 170 -7.64 -12.57 -4.87
N THR A 171 -8.29 -13.57 -4.25
CA THR A 171 -9.41 -14.31 -4.87
C THR A 171 -10.73 -13.55 -4.74
N VAL A 172 -10.81 -12.59 -3.83
CA VAL A 172 -12.01 -11.78 -3.56
C VAL A 172 -12.15 -10.68 -4.60
N ALA A 173 -13.27 -10.65 -5.32
CA ALA A 173 -13.50 -9.72 -6.43
C ALA A 173 -13.56 -8.26 -5.97
N GLU A 174 -14.15 -8.00 -4.80
CA GLU A 174 -14.31 -6.68 -4.19
C GLU A 174 -12.96 -5.98 -3.93
N GLN A 175 -11.86 -6.75 -3.78
CA GLN A 175 -10.53 -6.16 -3.65
C GLN A 175 -10.00 -5.57 -4.96
N ARG A 176 -10.55 -6.00 -6.10
CA ARG A 176 -10.15 -5.54 -7.44
C ARG A 176 -11.11 -4.55 -8.05
N ASP A 177 -12.16 -4.15 -7.35
CA ASP A 177 -12.97 -3.04 -7.80
C ASP A 177 -12.52 -1.70 -7.19
N LEU A 178 -12.95 -0.60 -7.79
CA LEU A 178 -12.64 0.75 -7.31
C LEU A 178 -13.78 1.35 -6.46
N VAL A 179 -14.81 0.57 -6.16
CA VAL A 179 -15.95 0.98 -5.34
C VAL A 179 -15.61 0.81 -3.87
N HIS A 180 -14.94 -0.30 -3.52
CA HIS A 180 -14.57 -0.62 -2.16
C HIS A 180 -13.24 0.02 -1.71
N GLN A 181 -13.00 -0.01 -0.41
CA GLN A 181 -11.90 0.68 0.28
C GLN A 181 -10.49 0.14 0.00
N TYR A 182 -10.36 -1.01 -0.63
CA TYR A 182 -9.08 -1.73 -0.74
C TYR A 182 -8.01 -0.99 -1.56
N SER A 183 -8.44 -0.10 -2.47
CA SER A 183 -7.52 0.72 -3.27
C SER A 183 -7.12 2.05 -2.60
N LEU A 184 -7.72 2.40 -1.45
CA LEU A 184 -7.43 3.65 -0.74
C LEU A 184 -5.95 3.84 -0.35
N PRO A 185 -5.22 2.80 0.15
CA PRO A 185 -3.82 2.95 0.52
C PRO A 185 -2.88 3.26 -0.66
N ILE A 186 -3.34 3.07 -1.90
CA ILE A 186 -2.59 3.33 -3.13
C ILE A 186 -2.61 4.82 -3.49
N LEU A 187 -3.74 5.49 -3.24
CA LEU A 187 -4.02 6.86 -3.68
C LEU A 187 -2.96 7.89 -3.25
N PRO A 188 -2.46 7.92 -2.00
CA PRO A 188 -1.45 8.88 -1.58
C PRO A 188 -0.22 8.89 -2.48
N PHE A 189 0.25 7.71 -2.89
CA PHE A 189 1.45 7.56 -3.72
C PHE A 189 1.20 7.94 -5.18
N LEU A 190 -0.03 7.79 -5.66
CA LEU A 190 -0.44 8.25 -6.99
C LEU A 190 -0.54 9.77 -7.04
N LEU A 191 -1.11 10.39 -5.99
CA LEU A 191 -1.26 11.85 -5.88
C LEU A 191 0.10 12.55 -5.80
N VAL A 192 1.00 12.08 -4.95
CA VAL A 192 2.36 12.63 -4.83
C VAL A 192 3.09 12.62 -6.17
N ARG A 193 2.87 11.60 -6.98
CA ARG A 193 3.44 11.51 -8.32
C ARG A 193 2.90 12.61 -9.26
N SER A 194 1.60 12.88 -9.21
CA SER A 194 1.00 13.89 -10.07
C SER A 194 1.50 15.31 -9.76
N GLU A 195 1.72 15.62 -8.48
CA GLU A 195 2.27 16.91 -8.04
C GLU A 195 3.71 17.11 -8.51
N GLU A 196 4.56 16.08 -8.44
CA GLU A 196 5.95 16.15 -8.93
C GLU A 196 6.00 16.53 -10.42
N HIS A 197 5.13 15.93 -11.23
CA HIS A 197 5.08 16.23 -12.67
C HIS A 197 4.59 17.66 -12.94
N THR A 198 3.57 18.12 -12.23
CA THR A 198 3.04 19.48 -12.38
C THR A 198 4.09 20.53 -12.01
N SER A 199 4.85 20.31 -10.95
CA SER A 199 5.92 21.21 -10.52
C SER A 199 7.07 21.27 -11.51
N GLU A 200 7.44 20.16 -12.14
CA GLU A 200 8.46 20.11 -13.19
C GLU A 200 8.03 20.89 -14.46
N LEU A 201 6.76 20.74 -14.87
CA LEU A 201 6.21 21.49 -16.00
C LEU A 201 6.18 22.99 -15.71
N GLN A 202 5.74 23.40 -14.53
CA GLN A 202 5.72 24.80 -14.12
C GLN A 202 7.11 25.40 -14.07
N SER A 203 8.13 24.65 -13.66
CA SER A 203 9.52 25.13 -13.66
C SER A 203 10.07 25.33 -15.07
N ARG A 204 9.65 24.53 -16.04
CA ARG A 204 10.05 24.66 -17.47
C ARG A 204 9.36 25.81 -18.19
N ILE A 205 8.16 26.20 -17.77
CA ILE A 205 7.39 27.29 -18.39
C ILE A 205 7.86 28.68 -17.86
N ARG A 206 8.53 28.72 -16.70
CA ARG A 206 9.04 29.95 -16.08
C ARG A 206 10.40 30.40 -16.62
N ILE A 207 11.00 29.72 -17.58
CA ILE A 207 12.20 30.11 -18.30
C ILE A 207 11.81 30.79 -19.62
#